data_84235997c4ba9910b340465ca3df8931
#
_entry.id   84235997c4ba9910b340465ca3df8931
#
_cell.length_a   1.000
_cell.length_b   1.000
_cell.length_c   1.000
_cell.angle_alpha   90.00
_cell.angle_beta   90.00
_cell.angle_gamma   90.00
#
_symmetry.space_group_name_H-M   'P 1'
#
loop_
_entity.id
_entity.type
_entity.pdbx_description
1 polymer ?
#
loop_
_entity_poly.entity_id
_entity_poly.type
_entity_poly.pdbx_seq_one_letter_code
_entity_poly.pdbx_strand_id
1 'polypeptide(L)'
;MNASLNVSNEPVPAPPPTVLVVEDEILVRTVIAAYLRDGGFDVVEAGNADEAVRVLAAGIRVDIVFSDVNMPGSLDGFGLAQWLRRERPGLEIILTSGAAQGARDASDLCAHAPILAKPYDHATLARQLRARLSKNTSP
;
A
#
# COMPACT_ATOMS: atom_id res chain seq x y z
N MET A 1 7.78 36.69 18.23
CA MET A 1 6.35 36.72 18.20
C MET A 1 5.78 36.83 16.77
N ASN A 2 6.24 37.76 16.03
CA ASN A 2 5.76 37.90 14.64
C ASN A 2 6.30 36.84 13.72
N ALA A 3 7.34 36.14 14.13
CA ALA A 3 7.86 35.06 13.31
C ALA A 3 6.82 33.97 13.08
N SER A 4 5.95 33.71 14.07
CA SER A 4 4.92 32.69 13.90
C SER A 4 3.87 33.13 12.91
N LEU A 5 3.62 34.42 12.79
CA LEU A 5 2.68 34.94 11.81
C LEU A 5 3.23 34.79 10.39
N ASN A 6 4.54 34.99 10.23
CA ASN A 6 5.17 34.82 8.93
C ASN A 6 5.14 33.37 8.48
N VAL A 7 5.35 32.48 9.42
CA VAL A 7 5.28 31.03 9.12
C VAL A 7 3.88 30.65 8.63
N SER A 8 2.84 31.26 9.20
CA SER A 8 1.47 30.94 8.83
C SER A 8 1.11 31.34 7.40
N ASN A 9 1.93 32.18 6.75
CA ASN A 9 1.69 32.57 5.37
C ASN A 9 2.20 31.57 4.36
N GLU A 10 3.00 30.61 4.78
CA GLU A 10 3.53 29.60 3.89
C GLU A 10 2.63 28.37 3.88
N PRO A 11 2.46 27.75 2.70
CA PRO A 11 1.64 26.55 2.66
C PRO A 11 2.29 25.45 3.49
N VAL A 12 1.45 24.77 4.27
CA VAL A 12 1.90 23.61 5.04
C VAL A 12 2.03 22.42 4.10
N PRO A 13 3.17 21.76 4.03
CA PRO A 13 3.31 20.58 3.19
C PRO A 13 2.27 19.53 3.58
N ALA A 14 1.74 18.84 2.60
CA ALA A 14 0.86 17.71 2.87
C ALA A 14 1.64 16.65 3.65
N PRO A 15 1.00 15.94 4.59
CA PRO A 15 1.67 14.85 5.27
C PRO A 15 2.07 13.77 4.26
N PRO A 16 3.15 13.02 4.53
CA PRO A 16 3.54 11.93 3.64
C PRO A 16 2.40 10.92 3.51
N PRO A 17 2.23 10.34 2.33
CA PRO A 17 1.25 9.26 2.18
C PRO A 17 1.69 8.03 2.96
N THR A 18 0.74 7.34 3.54
CA THR A 18 0.99 6.14 4.33
C THR A 18 0.69 4.90 3.50
N VAL A 19 1.68 4.02 3.40
CA VAL A 19 1.56 2.73 2.71
C VAL A 19 1.46 1.63 3.76
N LEU A 20 0.46 0.77 3.64
CA LEU A 20 0.39 -0.46 4.43
C LEU A 20 1.06 -1.56 3.62
N VAL A 21 2.21 -2.03 4.09
CA VAL A 21 2.98 -3.09 3.44
C VAL A 21 2.63 -4.41 4.12
N VAL A 22 2.08 -5.34 3.34
CA VAL A 22 1.62 -6.64 3.84
C VAL A 22 2.49 -7.72 3.21
N GLU A 23 3.34 -8.34 4.03
CA GLU A 23 4.33 -9.30 3.58
C GLU A 23 4.69 -10.20 4.74
N ASP A 24 4.62 -11.51 4.56
CA ASP A 24 4.87 -12.45 5.65
C ASP A 24 6.35 -12.68 5.93
N GLU A 25 7.24 -12.44 4.96
CA GLU A 25 8.66 -12.55 5.19
C GLU A 25 9.22 -11.29 5.80
N ILE A 26 9.70 -11.39 7.04
CA ILE A 26 10.14 -10.22 7.80
C ILE A 26 11.24 -9.46 7.09
N LEU A 27 12.23 -10.15 6.53
CA LEU A 27 13.35 -9.48 5.86
C LEU A 27 12.90 -8.73 4.61
N VAL A 28 12.04 -9.34 3.81
CA VAL A 28 11.51 -8.71 2.62
C VAL A 28 10.70 -7.48 2.99
N ARG A 29 9.82 -7.63 3.98
CA ARG A 29 8.99 -6.53 4.47
C ARG A 29 9.83 -5.36 4.99
N THR A 30 10.86 -5.67 5.78
CA THR A 30 11.74 -4.66 6.37
C THR A 30 12.47 -3.86 5.29
N VAL A 31 12.97 -4.55 4.26
CA VAL A 31 13.69 -3.88 3.17
C VAL A 31 12.75 -2.96 2.38
N ILE A 32 11.56 -3.45 2.06
CA ILE A 32 10.57 -2.65 1.34
C ILE A 32 10.19 -1.42 2.17
N ALA A 33 9.91 -1.61 3.45
CA ALA A 33 9.52 -0.51 4.32
C ALA A 33 10.62 0.55 4.43
N ALA A 34 11.87 0.12 4.58
CA ALA A 34 12.99 1.04 4.67
C ALA A 34 13.15 1.86 3.38
N TYR A 35 13.04 1.21 2.23
CA TYR A 35 13.14 1.89 0.96
C TYR A 35 12.04 2.94 0.79
N LEU A 36 10.81 2.56 1.13
CA LEU A 36 9.68 3.48 0.98
C LEU A 36 9.78 4.66 1.95
N ARG A 37 10.22 4.40 3.18
CA ARG A 37 10.42 5.49 4.15
C ARG A 37 11.48 6.46 3.66
N ASP A 38 12.58 5.96 3.11
CA ASP A 38 13.62 6.83 2.53
C ASP A 38 13.08 7.64 1.37
N GLY A 39 12.11 7.10 0.65
CA GLY A 39 11.49 7.75 -0.49
C GLY A 39 10.38 8.73 -0.15
N GLY A 40 10.13 8.96 1.14
CA GLY A 40 9.17 9.97 1.58
C GLY A 40 7.78 9.44 1.89
N PHE A 41 7.62 8.12 2.05
CA PHE A 41 6.36 7.54 2.52
C PHE A 41 6.41 7.27 4.00
N ASP A 42 5.26 7.37 4.66
CA ASP A 42 5.07 6.69 5.94
C ASP A 42 4.68 5.25 5.66
N VAL A 43 5.11 4.34 6.50
CA VAL A 43 4.85 2.92 6.29
C VAL A 43 4.33 2.28 7.57
N VAL A 44 3.25 1.52 7.41
CA VAL A 44 2.75 0.61 8.43
C VAL A 44 2.98 -0.80 7.91
N GLU A 45 3.44 -1.70 8.75
CA GLU A 45 3.78 -3.07 8.36
C GLU A 45 2.79 -4.06 8.92
N ALA A 46 2.43 -5.05 8.12
CA ALA A 46 1.60 -6.16 8.55
C ALA A 46 2.19 -7.46 8.02
N GLY A 47 2.18 -8.49 8.83
CA GLY A 47 2.78 -9.77 8.49
C GLY A 47 1.85 -10.72 7.73
N ASN A 48 0.56 -10.39 7.67
CA ASN A 48 -0.42 -11.16 6.91
C ASN A 48 -1.67 -10.31 6.69
N ALA A 49 -2.62 -10.86 5.92
CA ALA A 49 -3.83 -10.13 5.58
C ALA A 49 -4.74 -9.89 6.79
N ASP A 50 -4.80 -10.84 7.73
CA ASP A 50 -5.60 -10.67 8.92
C ASP A 50 -5.10 -9.50 9.78
N GLU A 51 -3.79 -9.37 9.90
CA GLU A 51 -3.19 -8.25 10.60
C GLU A 51 -3.47 -6.93 9.87
N ALA A 52 -3.41 -6.94 8.55
CA ALA A 52 -3.74 -5.75 7.74
C ALA A 52 -5.18 -5.30 8.00
N VAL A 53 -6.12 -6.24 8.04
CA VAL A 53 -7.52 -5.93 8.35
C VAL A 53 -7.63 -5.31 9.74
N ARG A 54 -6.92 -5.86 10.73
CA ARG A 54 -6.95 -5.30 12.08
C ARG A 54 -6.39 -3.88 12.13
N VAL A 55 -5.33 -3.61 11.39
CA VAL A 55 -4.76 -2.25 11.30
C VAL A 55 -5.82 -1.28 10.77
N LEU A 56 -6.49 -1.66 9.71
CA LEU A 56 -7.50 -0.80 9.09
C LEU A 56 -8.72 -0.64 9.98
N ALA A 57 -9.15 -1.71 10.62
CA ALA A 57 -10.30 -1.67 11.53
C ALA A 57 -10.03 -0.83 12.78
N ALA A 58 -8.75 -0.72 13.18
CA ALA A 58 -8.36 0.12 14.31
C ALA A 58 -8.35 1.61 13.98
N GLY A 59 -8.64 1.99 12.76
CA GLY A 59 -8.70 3.39 12.37
C GLY A 59 -7.34 4.01 12.04
N ILE A 60 -6.31 3.20 11.85
CA ILE A 60 -5.01 3.70 11.45
C ILE A 60 -5.12 4.21 10.01
N ARG A 61 -4.64 5.44 9.78
CA ARG A 61 -4.71 6.03 8.46
C ARG A 61 -3.80 5.30 7.49
N VAL A 62 -4.35 4.87 6.38
CA VAL A 62 -3.62 4.24 5.28
C VAL A 62 -4.13 4.84 3.99
N ASP A 63 -3.22 5.23 3.12
CA ASP A 63 -3.58 5.83 1.84
C ASP A 63 -3.55 4.83 0.69
N ILE A 64 -2.74 3.80 0.80
CA ILE A 64 -2.65 2.74 -0.20
C ILE A 64 -2.08 1.48 0.44
N VAL A 65 -2.49 0.32 -0.07
CA VAL A 65 -2.01 -0.98 0.41
C VAL A 65 -1.11 -1.61 -0.65
N PHE A 66 -0.01 -2.19 -0.22
CA PHE A 66 0.85 -3.03 -1.05
C PHE A 66 0.97 -4.40 -0.41
N SER A 67 0.55 -5.46 -1.12
CA SER A 67 0.46 -6.79 -0.53
C SER A 67 0.97 -7.85 -1.48
N ASP A 68 1.70 -8.83 -0.91
CA ASP A 68 1.97 -10.08 -1.61
C ASP A 68 0.65 -10.85 -1.79
N VAL A 69 0.51 -11.54 -2.89
CA VAL A 69 -0.62 -12.42 -3.14
C VAL A 69 -0.54 -13.66 -2.26
N ASN A 70 0.63 -14.28 -2.20
CA ASN A 70 0.81 -15.55 -1.49
C ASN A 70 1.24 -15.31 -0.06
N MET A 71 0.33 -15.51 0.88
CA MET A 71 0.59 -15.36 2.30
C MET A 71 -0.17 -16.43 3.06
N PRO A 72 0.40 -16.90 4.18
CA PRO A 72 -0.32 -17.86 5.03
C PRO A 72 -1.47 -17.18 5.78
N GLY A 73 -2.39 -17.98 6.26
CA GLY A 73 -3.50 -17.50 7.06
C GLY A 73 -4.83 -17.68 6.35
N SER A 74 -5.88 -17.12 6.94
CA SER A 74 -7.23 -17.28 6.43
C SER A 74 -7.51 -16.43 5.19
N LEU A 75 -6.71 -15.38 4.98
CA LEU A 75 -6.80 -14.53 3.80
C LEU A 75 -5.44 -14.47 3.11
N ASP A 76 -5.45 -14.56 1.80
CA ASP A 76 -4.27 -14.21 1.00
C ASP A 76 -4.44 -12.79 0.45
N GLY A 77 -3.53 -12.39 -0.43
CA GLY A 77 -3.59 -11.04 -1.01
C GLY A 77 -4.84 -10.80 -1.83
N PHE A 78 -5.33 -11.81 -2.55
CA PHE A 78 -6.58 -11.66 -3.29
C PHE A 78 -7.76 -11.48 -2.34
N GLY A 79 -7.80 -12.25 -1.26
CA GLY A 79 -8.84 -12.11 -0.25
C GLY A 79 -8.82 -10.73 0.39
N LEU A 80 -7.63 -10.20 0.66
CA LEU A 80 -7.48 -8.85 1.18
C LEU A 80 -8.03 -7.81 0.20
N ALA A 81 -7.71 -7.95 -1.09
CA ALA A 81 -8.21 -7.03 -2.11
C ALA A 81 -9.74 -7.07 -2.19
N GLN A 82 -10.34 -8.26 -2.10
CA GLN A 82 -11.79 -8.38 -2.10
C GLN A 82 -12.39 -7.73 -0.86
N TRP A 83 -11.78 -7.93 0.30
CA TRP A 83 -12.22 -7.31 1.54
C TRP A 83 -12.21 -5.77 1.42
N LEU A 84 -11.14 -5.23 0.84
CA LEU A 84 -11.03 -3.79 0.65
C LEU A 84 -12.12 -3.25 -0.27
N ARG A 85 -12.43 -3.96 -1.32
CA ARG A 85 -13.52 -3.52 -2.22
C ARG A 85 -14.84 -3.39 -1.51
N ARG A 86 -15.11 -4.27 -0.56
CA ARG A 86 -16.36 -4.23 0.20
C ARG A 86 -16.34 -3.19 1.30
N GLU A 87 -15.23 -3.14 2.04
CA GLU A 87 -15.18 -2.40 3.31
C GLU A 87 -14.52 -1.04 3.20
N ARG A 88 -13.66 -0.86 2.21
CA ARG A 88 -12.90 0.38 2.00
C ARG A 88 -12.77 0.65 0.50
N PRO A 89 -13.91 0.91 -0.20
CA PRO A 89 -13.87 0.99 -1.67
C PRO A 89 -12.99 2.11 -2.23
N GLY A 90 -12.69 3.13 -1.42
CA GLY A 90 -11.79 4.20 -1.86
C GLY A 90 -10.32 3.91 -1.63
N LEU A 91 -9.97 2.81 -0.98
CA LEU A 91 -8.60 2.49 -0.65
C LEU A 91 -8.03 1.55 -1.71
N GLU A 92 -7.00 1.99 -2.41
CA GLU A 92 -6.40 1.19 -3.47
C GLU A 92 -5.39 0.19 -2.93
N ILE A 93 -5.21 -0.89 -3.67
CA ILE A 93 -4.24 -1.92 -3.35
C ILE A 93 -3.46 -2.27 -4.62
N ILE A 94 -2.14 -2.44 -4.47
CA ILE A 94 -1.28 -3.03 -5.48
C ILE A 94 -0.86 -4.41 -4.96
N LEU A 95 -1.06 -5.43 -5.77
CA LEU A 95 -0.66 -6.79 -5.43
C LEU A 95 0.67 -7.13 -6.11
N THR A 96 1.43 -8.03 -5.51
CA THR A 96 2.64 -8.55 -6.14
C THR A 96 2.62 -10.07 -6.13
N SER A 97 3.05 -10.66 -7.24
CA SER A 97 3.03 -12.10 -7.41
C SER A 97 4.22 -12.54 -8.26
N GLY A 98 4.78 -13.68 -7.90
CA GLY A 98 5.92 -14.24 -8.61
C GLY A 98 5.57 -15.15 -9.78
N ALA A 99 4.30 -15.43 -9.99
CA ALA A 99 3.91 -16.42 -10.98
C ALA A 99 2.98 -15.85 -12.02
N ALA A 100 3.11 -16.37 -13.24
CA ALA A 100 2.14 -16.09 -14.28
C ALA A 100 0.73 -16.50 -13.86
N GLN A 101 0.62 -17.55 -13.06
CA GLN A 101 -0.65 -18.00 -12.52
C GLN A 101 -1.28 -16.92 -11.63
N GLY A 102 -0.47 -16.24 -10.83
CA GLY A 102 -0.96 -15.14 -9.99
C GLY A 102 -1.58 -14.04 -10.83
N ALA A 103 -0.97 -13.72 -11.97
CA ALA A 103 -1.49 -12.68 -12.85
C ALA A 103 -2.86 -13.07 -13.44
N ARG A 104 -3.03 -14.36 -13.77
CA ARG A 104 -4.33 -14.83 -14.28
C ARG A 104 -5.41 -14.78 -13.20
N ASP A 105 -5.07 -15.24 -12.01
CA ASP A 105 -6.01 -15.24 -10.90
C ASP A 105 -6.43 -13.82 -10.54
N ALA A 106 -5.50 -12.88 -10.61
CA ALA A 106 -5.81 -11.48 -10.34
C ALA A 106 -6.76 -10.91 -11.38
N SER A 107 -6.60 -11.29 -12.64
CA SER A 107 -7.50 -10.87 -13.69
C SER A 107 -8.93 -11.32 -13.41
N ASP A 108 -9.09 -12.52 -12.88
CA ASP A 108 -10.40 -13.08 -12.60
C ASP A 108 -11.00 -12.57 -11.30
N LEU A 109 -10.17 -12.45 -10.25
CA LEU A 109 -10.63 -12.19 -8.89
C LEU A 109 -10.53 -10.73 -8.48
N CYS A 110 -9.62 -9.99 -9.08
CA CYS A 110 -9.31 -8.61 -8.69
C CYS A 110 -9.06 -7.76 -9.93
N ALA A 111 -10.05 -7.70 -10.82
CA ALA A 111 -9.91 -7.00 -12.10
C ALA A 111 -9.48 -5.55 -11.96
N HIS A 112 -9.72 -4.93 -10.79
CA HIS A 112 -9.37 -3.54 -10.55
C HIS A 112 -8.11 -3.35 -9.73
N ALA A 113 -7.50 -4.43 -9.24
CA ALA A 113 -6.26 -4.34 -8.47
C ALA A 113 -5.08 -4.61 -9.41
N PRO A 114 -4.18 -3.63 -9.58
CA PRO A 114 -3.00 -3.85 -10.41
C PRO A 114 -2.06 -4.84 -9.76
N ILE A 115 -1.36 -5.60 -10.60
CA ILE A 115 -0.36 -6.56 -10.14
C ILE A 115 1.01 -6.12 -10.61
N LEU A 116 1.95 -6.09 -9.68
CA LEU A 116 3.35 -5.86 -9.97
C LEU A 116 4.05 -7.22 -9.95
N ALA A 117 4.55 -7.66 -11.09
CA ALA A 117 5.17 -8.98 -11.21
C ALA A 117 6.53 -9.01 -10.55
N LYS A 118 6.84 -10.10 -9.87
CA LYS A 118 8.19 -10.35 -9.34
C LYS A 118 9.06 -10.96 -10.43
N PRO A 119 10.35 -10.66 -10.47
CA PRO A 119 11.02 -9.66 -9.63
C PRO A 119 10.70 -8.24 -10.11
N TYR A 120 10.65 -7.32 -9.19
CA TYR A 120 10.50 -5.89 -9.49
C TYR A 120 11.57 -5.14 -8.70
N ASP A 121 11.93 -3.93 -9.17
CA ASP A 121 12.81 -3.10 -8.37
C ASP A 121 11.97 -2.15 -7.51
N HIS A 122 12.58 -1.67 -6.42
CA HIS A 122 11.86 -0.83 -5.47
C HIS A 122 11.48 0.52 -6.06
N ALA A 123 12.26 1.01 -7.02
CA ALA A 123 11.93 2.26 -7.68
C ALA A 123 10.65 2.14 -8.50
N THR A 124 10.45 0.99 -9.16
CA THR A 124 9.21 0.73 -9.88
C THR A 124 8.02 0.69 -8.93
N LEU A 125 8.19 0.03 -7.78
CA LEU A 125 7.14 0.01 -6.77
C LEU A 125 6.77 1.43 -6.32
N ALA A 126 7.77 2.25 -5.99
CA ALA A 126 7.52 3.61 -5.54
C ALA A 126 6.78 4.43 -6.62
N ARG A 127 7.16 4.28 -7.88
CA ARG A 127 6.47 4.97 -8.98
C ARG A 127 5.02 4.53 -9.10
N GLN A 128 4.77 3.23 -8.99
CA GLN A 128 3.41 2.70 -9.04
C GLN A 128 2.55 3.23 -7.90
N LEU A 129 3.10 3.27 -6.70
CA LEU A 129 2.39 3.80 -5.54
C LEU A 129 2.03 5.26 -5.75
N ARG A 130 3.00 6.07 -6.21
CA ARG A 130 2.75 7.50 -6.43
C ARG A 130 1.75 7.73 -7.55
N ALA A 131 1.79 6.92 -8.60
CA ALA A 131 0.84 7.04 -9.70
C ALA A 131 -0.60 6.78 -9.23
N ARG A 132 -0.78 5.78 -8.37
CA ARG A 132 -2.10 5.47 -7.83
C ARG A 132 -2.58 6.55 -6.88
N LEU A 133 -1.69 7.06 -6.04
CA LEU A 133 -2.04 8.13 -5.11
C LEU A 133 -2.42 9.40 -5.83
N SER A 134 -1.77 9.73 -6.93
CA SER A 134 -2.11 10.90 -7.72
C SER A 134 -3.51 10.81 -8.30
N LYS A 135 -3.93 9.62 -8.72
CA LYS A 135 -5.28 9.43 -9.24
C LYS A 135 -6.33 9.70 -8.17
N ASN A 136 -6.05 9.31 -6.93
CA ASN A 136 -7.00 9.49 -5.83
C ASN A 136 -7.10 10.94 -5.38
N THR A 137 -6.08 11.75 -5.64
CA THR A 137 -6.08 13.16 -5.24
C THR A 137 -6.58 14.09 -6.33
N SER A 138 -6.85 13.58 -7.52
CA SER A 138 -7.41 14.39 -8.60
C SER A 138 -8.86 14.74 -8.30
N PRO A 139 -9.23 16.00 -8.47
CA PRO A 139 -10.62 16.41 -8.28
C PRO A 139 -11.55 15.81 -9.30
#